data_ccc06ba09e7e569c3f09f12dd3d2af1a
#
_entry.id   ccc06ba09e7e569c3f09f12dd3d2af1a
#
_cell.length_a   1.000
_cell.length_b   1.000
_cell.length_c   1.000
_cell.angle_alpha   90.00
_cell.angle_beta   90.00
_cell.angle_gamma   90.00
#
_symmetry.space_group_name_H-M   'P 1'
#
loop_
_entity.id
_entity.type
_entity.pdbx_description
1 polymer ?
#
loop_
_entity_poly.entity_id
_entity_poly.type
_entity_poly.pdbx_seq_one_letter_code
_entity_poly.pdbx_strand_id
1 'polypeptide(L)'
;MPLALKIDVYDYQRFMPIENKNITFNHNFCESRLQDFKGPETWNAYTSLIISIVPFIYGFPTYPLLYNVACMLAVNGIASFHYHYFLNWFGKQGDEISMILANYFGLWGLINMSYKKSIKRNNINRFNTAFMYIFLVSNTIINNDYLFPSIFGVYIGGTLVMIYKVAKQYKIKYERNLGISFIGATGWIISEHYCNKYTKYGHPLWHLLFPLGFYKVILEFDKMKQSLNLHKKEDPIENV
;
A
#
# COMPACT_ATOMS: atom_id res chain seq x y z
N MET A 1 -16.61 -11.23 19.47
CA MET A 1 -16.54 -9.94 20.18
C MET A 1 -15.16 -9.37 19.91
N PRO A 2 -15.01 -8.21 19.28
CA PRO A 2 -13.69 -7.62 19.13
C PRO A 2 -13.23 -7.15 20.51
N LEU A 3 -12.11 -7.71 20.99
CA LEU A 3 -11.41 -7.22 22.17
C LEU A 3 -10.88 -5.81 21.85
N ALA A 4 -11.60 -4.78 22.27
CA ALA A 4 -11.08 -3.44 22.28
C ALA A 4 -9.92 -3.38 23.28
N LEU A 5 -8.69 -3.33 22.77
CA LEU A 5 -7.51 -3.16 23.61
C LEU A 5 -7.51 -1.73 24.16
N LYS A 6 -7.61 -1.62 25.47
CA LYS A 6 -7.17 -0.41 26.16
C LYS A 6 -5.64 -0.42 26.14
N ILE A 7 -5.06 0.33 25.21
CA ILE A 7 -3.63 0.60 25.25
C ILE A 7 -3.37 1.48 26.44
N ASP A 8 -2.43 1.03 27.26
CA ASP A 8 -2.04 1.79 28.45
C ASP A 8 -1.51 3.15 28.00
N VAL A 9 -2.07 4.21 28.55
CA VAL A 9 -1.80 5.62 28.20
C VAL A 9 -0.30 5.97 28.30
N TYR A 10 0.50 5.18 29.00
CA TYR A 10 1.94 5.38 29.17
C TYR A 10 2.75 5.26 27.87
N ASP A 11 2.38 4.39 26.94
CA ASP A 11 3.09 4.26 25.67
C ASP A 11 2.71 5.36 24.68
N TYR A 12 1.55 5.94 24.85
CA TYR A 12 1.05 7.07 24.05
C TYR A 12 1.74 8.39 24.42
N GLN A 13 1.99 8.63 25.70
CA GLN A 13 2.61 9.88 26.20
C GLN A 13 4.07 10.04 25.79
N ARG A 14 4.77 8.97 25.42
CA ARG A 14 6.17 9.04 24.97
C ARG A 14 6.36 9.72 23.63
N PHE A 15 5.34 9.76 22.77
CA PHE A 15 5.48 10.21 21.38
C PHE A 15 4.46 11.26 20.94
N MET A 16 3.46 11.58 21.75
CA MET A 16 2.46 12.61 21.46
C MET A 16 2.06 13.39 22.72
N PRO A 17 2.22 14.74 22.71
CA PRO A 17 1.78 15.59 23.82
C PRO A 17 0.25 15.83 23.85
N ILE A 18 -0.53 15.16 23.01
CA ILE A 18 -1.98 15.37 22.94
C ILE A 18 -2.67 14.34 23.81
N GLU A 19 -3.18 14.79 24.95
CA GLU A 19 -4.07 14.05 25.85
C GLU A 19 -5.41 13.70 25.16
N ASN A 20 -5.43 12.67 24.33
CA ASN A 20 -6.70 12.14 23.86
C ASN A 20 -6.95 10.76 24.49
N LYS A 21 -7.44 10.80 25.74
CA LYS A 21 -7.70 9.63 26.59
C LYS A 21 -8.75 8.64 26.04
N ASN A 22 -9.35 8.96 24.89
CA ASN A 22 -10.46 8.19 24.32
C ASN A 22 -10.16 7.53 22.97
N ILE A 23 -8.93 7.59 22.47
CA ILE A 23 -8.58 6.91 21.21
C ILE A 23 -8.23 5.47 21.52
N THR A 24 -9.22 4.59 21.38
CA THR A 24 -8.98 3.14 21.27
C THR A 24 -8.84 2.82 19.80
N PHE A 25 -7.75 2.20 19.38
CA PHE A 25 -7.65 1.59 18.06
C PHE A 25 -7.45 0.08 18.19
N ASN A 26 -8.00 -0.65 17.24
CA ASN A 26 -7.91 -2.09 17.24
C ASN A 26 -6.54 -2.52 16.72
N HIS A 27 -5.85 -3.30 17.53
CA HIS A 27 -4.55 -3.86 17.25
C HIS A 27 -4.65 -5.36 17.48
N ASN A 28 -5.07 -6.09 16.45
CA ASN A 28 -5.50 -7.49 16.58
C ASN A 28 -4.78 -8.42 15.61
N PHE A 29 -3.50 -8.13 15.30
CA PHE A 29 -2.70 -9.03 14.47
C PHE A 29 -2.31 -10.32 15.22
N CYS A 30 -2.03 -11.36 14.46
CA CYS A 30 -1.70 -12.68 15.04
C CYS A 30 -0.50 -12.62 15.98
N GLU A 31 0.54 -11.85 15.67
CA GLU A 31 1.71 -11.71 16.55
C GLU A 31 1.32 -11.15 17.91
N SER A 32 0.51 -10.09 17.96
CA SER A 32 0.00 -9.52 19.22
C SER A 32 -0.89 -10.47 19.99
N ARG A 33 -1.78 -11.18 19.31
CA ARG A 33 -2.66 -12.16 19.95
C ARG A 33 -1.88 -13.28 20.65
N LEU A 34 -0.77 -13.75 20.05
CA LEU A 34 0.08 -14.79 20.62
C LEU A 34 0.95 -14.30 21.78
N GLN A 35 1.10 -12.99 21.94
CA GLN A 35 1.83 -12.35 23.02
C GLN A 35 0.91 -11.78 24.11
N ASP A 36 -0.39 -12.15 24.09
CA ASP A 36 -1.40 -11.57 24.96
C ASP A 36 -1.38 -10.03 24.94
N PHE A 37 -1.06 -9.46 23.77
CA PHE A 37 -0.92 -8.02 23.55
C PHE A 37 0.11 -7.32 24.46
N LYS A 38 1.12 -8.06 24.88
CA LYS A 38 2.22 -7.56 25.70
C LYS A 38 3.47 -7.34 24.85
N GLY A 39 3.69 -6.12 24.42
CA GLY A 39 4.89 -5.73 23.72
C GLY A 39 4.74 -5.59 22.19
N PRO A 40 5.85 -5.21 21.51
CA PRO A 40 5.85 -4.92 20.09
C PRO A 40 5.65 -6.17 19.23
N GLU A 41 5.10 -5.99 18.06
CA GLU A 41 5.06 -6.99 16.98
C GLU A 41 6.40 -7.02 16.26
N THR A 42 7.37 -7.68 16.87
CA THR A 42 8.78 -7.59 16.46
C THR A 42 9.00 -8.08 15.02
N TRP A 43 8.39 -9.20 14.64
CA TRP A 43 8.53 -9.75 13.30
C TRP A 43 7.87 -8.86 12.24
N ASN A 44 6.64 -8.39 12.51
CA ASN A 44 5.95 -7.47 11.65
C ASN A 44 6.73 -6.16 11.51
N ALA A 45 7.22 -5.59 12.62
CA ALA A 45 7.98 -4.37 12.63
C ALA A 45 9.25 -4.45 11.77
N TYR A 46 10.14 -5.40 12.02
CA TYR A 46 11.41 -5.44 11.28
C TYR A 46 11.23 -5.84 9.82
N THR A 47 10.28 -6.71 9.50
CA THR A 47 10.04 -7.07 8.09
C THR A 47 9.41 -5.94 7.29
N SER A 48 8.66 -5.03 7.91
CA SER A 48 8.09 -3.88 7.21
C SER A 48 9.16 -2.91 6.68
N LEU A 49 10.33 -2.81 7.30
CA LEU A 49 11.45 -2.00 6.79
C LEU A 49 11.88 -2.44 5.38
N ILE A 50 11.67 -3.70 5.02
CA ILE A 50 11.99 -4.20 3.68
C ILE A 50 11.15 -3.50 2.63
N ILE A 51 9.90 -3.11 2.94
CA ILE A 51 9.05 -2.33 2.04
C ILE A 51 9.76 -1.04 1.63
N SER A 52 10.38 -0.33 2.60
CA SER A 52 11.15 0.89 2.32
C SER A 52 12.37 0.65 1.43
N ILE A 53 13.00 -0.51 1.56
CA ILE A 53 14.27 -0.83 0.87
C ILE A 53 14.01 -1.22 -0.60
N VAL A 54 12.85 -1.78 -0.92
CA VAL A 54 12.51 -2.25 -2.29
C VAL A 54 12.79 -1.21 -3.38
N PRO A 55 12.35 0.06 -3.29
CA PRO A 55 12.65 1.06 -4.32
C PRO A 55 14.13 1.36 -4.49
N PHE A 56 14.93 1.29 -3.43
CA PHE A 56 16.37 1.54 -3.49
C PHE A 56 17.13 0.38 -4.12
N ILE A 57 16.67 -0.87 -3.95
CA ILE A 57 17.28 -2.04 -4.58
C ILE A 57 16.98 -2.11 -6.07
N TYR A 58 15.72 -1.88 -6.46
CA TYR A 58 15.25 -2.07 -7.84
C TYR A 58 15.26 -0.81 -8.69
N GLY A 59 15.55 0.35 -8.10
CA GLY A 59 15.56 1.66 -8.74
C GLY A 59 14.17 2.32 -8.76
N PHE A 60 14.16 3.63 -8.85
CA PHE A 60 12.95 4.44 -8.89
C PHE A 60 12.41 4.56 -10.32
N PRO A 61 11.08 4.46 -10.53
CA PRO A 61 10.46 4.72 -11.83
C PRO A 61 10.74 6.16 -12.30
N THR A 62 10.78 6.36 -13.60
CA THR A 62 10.95 7.70 -14.21
C THR A 62 9.62 8.39 -14.47
N TYR A 63 8.53 7.64 -14.62
CA TYR A 63 7.20 8.22 -14.78
C TYR A 63 6.70 8.79 -13.44
N PRO A 64 6.38 10.11 -13.35
CA PRO A 64 6.19 10.80 -12.08
C PRO A 64 5.16 10.16 -11.14
N LEU A 65 4.05 9.64 -11.68
CA LEU A 65 3.04 8.99 -10.84
C LEU A 65 3.53 7.65 -10.27
N LEU A 66 4.32 6.89 -11.02
CA LEU A 66 4.92 5.65 -10.52
C LEU A 66 6.11 5.95 -9.59
N TYR A 67 6.84 7.05 -9.81
CA TYR A 67 7.85 7.55 -8.87
C TYR A 67 7.22 7.85 -7.50
N ASN A 68 6.05 8.51 -7.48
CA ASN A 68 5.33 8.75 -6.23
C ASN A 68 4.92 7.46 -5.52
N VAL A 69 4.58 6.39 -6.26
CA VAL A 69 4.35 5.06 -5.65
C VAL A 69 5.60 4.57 -4.92
N ALA A 70 6.77 4.68 -5.55
CA ALA A 70 8.03 4.29 -4.93
C ALA A 70 8.32 5.09 -3.65
N CYS A 71 8.09 6.41 -3.68
CA CYS A 71 8.23 7.27 -2.50
C CYS A 71 7.26 6.85 -1.38
N MET A 72 5.99 6.56 -1.73
CA MET A 72 5.01 6.13 -0.74
C MET A 72 5.33 4.77 -0.14
N LEU A 73 5.90 3.84 -0.91
CA LEU A 73 6.39 2.56 -0.38
C LEU A 73 7.57 2.77 0.58
N ALA A 74 8.51 3.67 0.26
CA ALA A 74 9.60 3.99 1.16
C ALA A 74 9.10 4.58 2.49
N VAL A 75 8.11 5.47 2.44
CA VAL A 75 7.45 6.02 3.64
C VAL A 75 6.67 4.94 4.38
N ASN A 76 5.94 4.08 3.65
CA ASN A 76 5.11 3.03 4.23
C ASN A 76 5.92 2.07 5.11
N GLY A 77 7.06 1.58 4.64
CA GLY A 77 7.85 0.65 5.44
C GLY A 77 8.36 1.26 6.76
N ILE A 78 8.68 2.57 6.78
CA ILE A 78 9.06 3.28 8.02
C ILE A 78 7.84 3.45 8.93
N ALA A 79 6.69 3.86 8.36
CA ALA A 79 5.47 4.05 9.12
C ALA A 79 4.92 2.73 9.68
N SER A 80 5.00 1.66 8.90
CA SER A 80 4.62 0.31 9.29
C SER A 80 5.54 -0.24 10.40
N PHE A 81 6.87 -0.01 10.30
CA PHE A 81 7.78 -0.31 11.40
C PHE A 81 7.35 0.41 12.68
N HIS A 82 7.09 1.72 12.58
CA HIS A 82 6.68 2.52 13.72
C HIS A 82 5.36 2.02 14.30
N TYR A 83 4.41 1.65 13.46
CA TYR A 83 3.12 1.09 13.88
C TYR A 83 3.31 -0.22 14.65
N HIS A 84 3.96 -1.20 14.08
CA HIS A 84 4.12 -2.53 14.68
C HIS A 84 5.05 -2.54 15.90
N TYR A 85 6.03 -1.63 15.95
CA TYR A 85 6.96 -1.57 17.07
C TYR A 85 6.40 -0.80 18.27
N PHE A 86 5.77 0.35 18.04
CA PHE A 86 5.26 1.21 19.09
C PHE A 86 3.76 1.05 19.35
N LEU A 87 3.04 0.37 18.47
CA LEU A 87 1.61 0.07 18.60
C LEU A 87 0.76 1.30 18.88
N ASN A 88 1.04 2.41 18.21
CA ASN A 88 0.36 3.67 18.44
C ASN A 88 -0.48 4.12 17.24
N TRP A 89 -1.43 5.02 17.50
CA TRP A 89 -2.34 5.55 16.49
C TRP A 89 -1.61 6.27 15.36
N PHE A 90 -0.55 7.02 15.67
CA PHE A 90 0.20 7.77 14.68
C PHE A 90 0.88 6.83 13.66
N GLY A 91 1.51 5.77 14.15
CA GLY A 91 2.08 4.73 13.30
C GLY A 91 1.02 4.07 12.43
N LYS A 92 -0.14 3.69 13.01
CA LYS A 92 -1.28 3.14 12.28
C LYS A 92 -1.72 4.07 11.15
N GLN A 93 -1.92 5.36 11.44
CA GLN A 93 -2.32 6.34 10.42
C GLN A 93 -1.27 6.47 9.31
N GLY A 94 0.01 6.55 9.67
CA GLY A 94 1.10 6.62 8.71
C GLY A 94 1.16 5.40 7.79
N ASP A 95 1.01 4.21 8.34
CA ASP A 95 0.99 2.94 7.61
C ASP A 95 -0.21 2.89 6.64
N GLU A 96 -1.43 3.07 7.14
CA GLU A 96 -2.65 3.00 6.34
C GLU A 96 -2.72 4.07 5.23
N ILE A 97 -2.39 5.32 5.57
CA ILE A 97 -2.43 6.43 4.61
C ILE A 97 -1.40 6.24 3.50
N SER A 98 -0.17 5.85 3.82
CA SER A 98 0.86 5.64 2.81
C SER A 98 0.54 4.49 1.86
N MET A 99 -0.09 3.41 2.35
CA MET A 99 -0.60 2.32 1.51
C MET A 99 -1.67 2.80 0.52
N ILE A 100 -2.63 3.60 0.98
CA ILE A 100 -3.69 4.15 0.12
C ILE A 100 -3.11 5.14 -0.89
N LEU A 101 -2.17 6.01 -0.49
CA LEU A 101 -1.52 6.95 -1.40
C LEU A 101 -0.70 6.23 -2.47
N ALA A 102 0.01 5.15 -2.13
CA ALA A 102 0.71 4.33 -3.12
C ALA A 102 -0.27 3.78 -4.17
N ASN A 103 -1.39 3.22 -3.73
CA ASN A 103 -2.43 2.71 -4.63
C ASN A 103 -3.10 3.82 -5.45
N TYR A 104 -3.37 4.98 -4.86
CA TYR A 104 -3.92 6.15 -5.54
C TYR A 104 -3.04 6.62 -6.71
N PHE A 105 -1.75 6.81 -6.46
CA PHE A 105 -0.80 7.21 -7.51
C PHE A 105 -0.62 6.10 -8.56
N GLY A 106 -0.57 4.85 -8.15
CA GLY A 106 -0.48 3.70 -9.05
C GLY A 106 -1.69 3.62 -9.98
N LEU A 107 -2.89 3.68 -9.42
CA LEU A 107 -4.14 3.67 -10.18
C LEU A 107 -4.25 4.86 -11.14
N TRP A 108 -3.89 6.07 -10.69
CA TRP A 108 -3.85 7.25 -11.54
C TRP A 108 -2.87 7.09 -12.71
N GLY A 109 -1.69 6.55 -12.44
CA GLY A 109 -0.69 6.24 -13.48
C GLY A 109 -1.22 5.28 -14.53
N LEU A 110 -1.84 4.18 -14.11
CA LEU A 110 -2.43 3.18 -14.98
C LEU A 110 -3.62 3.73 -15.80
N ILE A 111 -4.48 4.55 -15.20
CA ILE A 111 -5.57 5.23 -15.90
C ILE A 111 -5.00 6.12 -17.02
N ASN A 112 -3.95 6.88 -16.73
CA ASN A 112 -3.31 7.75 -17.72
C ASN A 112 -2.60 6.97 -18.84
N MET A 113 -2.13 5.76 -18.56
CA MET A 113 -1.56 4.87 -19.59
C MET A 113 -2.64 4.21 -20.46
N SER A 114 -3.77 3.82 -19.85
CA SER A 114 -4.84 3.10 -20.54
C SER A 114 -5.73 3.99 -21.41
N TYR A 115 -5.96 5.23 -20.99
CA TYR A 115 -6.88 6.13 -21.69
C TYR A 115 -6.13 7.27 -22.37
N LYS A 116 -6.48 7.57 -23.62
CA LYS A 116 -6.05 8.81 -24.29
C LYS A 116 -6.55 10.03 -23.49
N LYS A 117 -5.87 11.18 -23.62
CA LYS A 117 -6.31 12.43 -22.98
C LYS A 117 -7.75 12.76 -23.44
N SER A 118 -8.70 12.72 -22.51
CA SER A 118 -10.14 12.87 -22.79
C SER A 118 -10.88 13.31 -21.54
N ILE A 119 -12.10 13.81 -21.71
CA ILE A 119 -13.03 14.15 -20.61
C ILE A 119 -13.25 12.92 -19.72
N LYS A 120 -13.46 11.74 -20.31
CA LYS A 120 -13.66 10.48 -19.57
C LYS A 120 -12.48 10.18 -18.64
N ARG A 121 -11.23 10.28 -19.12
CA ARG A 121 -10.04 10.08 -18.29
C ARG A 121 -9.98 11.07 -17.14
N ASN A 122 -10.25 12.35 -17.43
CA ASN A 122 -10.23 13.40 -16.42
C ASN A 122 -11.28 13.15 -15.33
N ASN A 123 -12.48 12.72 -15.70
CA ASN A 123 -13.54 12.39 -14.75
C ASN A 123 -13.19 11.20 -13.86
N ILE A 124 -12.58 10.15 -14.44
CA ILE A 124 -12.11 9.00 -13.65
C ILE A 124 -11.02 9.43 -12.65
N ASN A 125 -10.06 10.26 -13.10
CA ASN A 125 -9.02 10.78 -12.20
C ASN A 125 -9.59 11.68 -11.10
N ARG A 126 -10.57 12.54 -11.41
CA ARG A 126 -11.28 13.36 -10.41
C ARG A 126 -12.00 12.50 -9.38
N PHE A 127 -12.68 11.44 -9.83
CA PHE A 127 -13.31 10.47 -8.93
C PHE A 127 -12.29 9.79 -8.03
N ASN A 128 -11.19 9.29 -8.59
CA ASN A 128 -10.09 8.69 -7.82
C ASN A 128 -9.56 9.66 -6.76
N THR A 129 -9.37 10.93 -7.12
CA THR A 129 -8.89 11.97 -6.20
C THR A 129 -9.92 12.26 -5.09
N ALA A 130 -11.19 12.42 -5.44
CA ALA A 130 -12.25 12.64 -4.46
C ALA A 130 -12.36 11.46 -3.47
N PHE A 131 -12.28 10.23 -3.98
CA PHE A 131 -12.32 9.01 -3.17
C PHE A 131 -11.16 8.94 -2.19
N MET A 132 -9.94 9.32 -2.63
CA MET A 132 -8.77 9.41 -1.77
C MET A 132 -8.95 10.46 -0.66
N TYR A 133 -9.46 11.66 -0.98
CA TYR A 133 -9.71 12.69 0.03
C TYR A 133 -10.77 12.27 1.05
N ILE A 134 -11.85 11.64 0.61
CA ILE A 134 -12.87 11.08 1.51
C ILE A 134 -12.22 10.09 2.48
N PHE A 135 -11.35 9.21 1.97
CA PHE A 135 -10.61 8.28 2.83
C PHE A 135 -9.75 9.02 3.86
N LEU A 136 -8.91 9.98 3.44
CA LEU A 136 -8.01 10.71 4.34
C LEU A 136 -8.79 11.38 5.48
N VAL A 137 -9.88 12.08 5.14
CA VAL A 137 -10.71 12.75 6.14
C VAL A 137 -11.40 11.73 7.06
N SER A 138 -11.97 10.68 6.48
CA SER A 138 -12.69 9.67 7.28
C SER A 138 -11.75 8.89 8.18
N ASN A 139 -10.57 8.51 7.70
CA ASN A 139 -9.60 7.72 8.47
C ASN A 139 -9.02 8.48 9.67
N THR A 140 -8.93 9.81 9.56
CA THR A 140 -8.46 10.66 10.67
C THR A 140 -9.53 10.98 11.70
N ILE A 141 -10.81 11.00 11.30
CA ILE A 141 -11.92 11.41 12.16
C ILE A 141 -12.68 10.20 12.72
N ILE A 142 -12.85 9.17 11.89
CA ILE A 142 -13.68 8.00 12.22
C ILE A 142 -12.76 6.87 12.65
N ASN A 143 -12.78 6.54 13.93
CA ASN A 143 -12.07 5.37 14.45
C ASN A 143 -12.87 4.09 14.12
N ASN A 144 -12.72 3.59 12.88
CA ASN A 144 -13.44 2.40 12.39
C ASN A 144 -12.43 1.43 11.76
N ASP A 145 -12.27 0.26 12.39
CA ASP A 145 -11.31 -0.76 11.96
C ASP A 145 -11.63 -1.40 10.60
N TYR A 146 -12.85 -1.24 10.09
CA TYR A 146 -13.26 -1.76 8.77
C TYR A 146 -13.04 -0.75 7.64
N LEU A 147 -12.81 0.52 7.96
CA LEU A 147 -12.72 1.56 6.95
C LEU A 147 -11.50 1.34 6.04
N PHE A 148 -10.31 1.23 6.62
CA PHE A 148 -9.08 1.03 5.85
C PHE A 148 -9.12 -0.25 5.02
N PRO A 149 -9.42 -1.46 5.57
CA PRO A 149 -9.45 -2.68 4.76
C PRO A 149 -10.44 -2.61 3.60
N SER A 150 -11.61 -1.98 3.80
CA SER A 150 -12.62 -1.82 2.75
C SER A 150 -12.13 -0.92 1.62
N ILE A 151 -11.58 0.25 1.95
CA ILE A 151 -11.04 1.20 0.97
C ILE A 151 -9.83 0.61 0.25
N PHE A 152 -8.93 -0.04 0.99
CA PHE A 152 -7.77 -0.72 0.43
C PHE A 152 -8.18 -1.82 -0.55
N GLY A 153 -9.18 -2.63 -0.20
CA GLY A 153 -9.75 -3.65 -1.09
C GLY A 153 -10.29 -3.06 -2.39
N VAL A 154 -11.00 -1.93 -2.34
CA VAL A 154 -11.48 -1.21 -3.53
C VAL A 154 -10.31 -0.73 -4.39
N TYR A 155 -9.27 -0.15 -3.78
CA TYR A 155 -8.07 0.28 -4.52
C TYR A 155 -7.34 -0.89 -5.16
N ILE A 156 -7.12 -1.99 -4.44
CA ILE A 156 -6.49 -3.19 -4.99
C ILE A 156 -7.30 -3.74 -6.15
N GLY A 157 -8.62 -3.88 -6.01
CA GLY A 157 -9.50 -4.34 -7.08
C GLY A 157 -9.42 -3.46 -8.33
N GLY A 158 -9.53 -2.14 -8.16
CA GLY A 158 -9.39 -1.17 -9.25
C GLY A 158 -8.01 -1.22 -9.92
N THR A 159 -6.96 -1.34 -9.13
CA THR A 159 -5.57 -1.45 -9.62
C THR A 159 -5.37 -2.73 -10.42
N LEU A 160 -5.88 -3.88 -9.96
CA LEU A 160 -5.79 -5.16 -10.69
C LEU A 160 -6.51 -5.10 -12.04
N VAL A 161 -7.71 -4.52 -12.08
CA VAL A 161 -8.46 -4.31 -13.34
C VAL A 161 -7.64 -3.44 -14.31
N MET A 162 -7.02 -2.38 -13.82
CA MET A 162 -6.22 -1.49 -14.65
C MET A 162 -4.89 -2.11 -15.07
N ILE A 163 -4.22 -2.89 -14.20
CA ILE A 163 -3.04 -3.69 -14.57
C ILE A 163 -3.39 -4.60 -15.74
N TYR A 164 -4.46 -5.40 -15.61
CA TYR A 164 -4.91 -6.29 -16.68
C TYR A 164 -5.16 -5.53 -18.00
N LYS A 165 -5.88 -4.40 -17.92
CA LYS A 165 -6.22 -3.60 -19.11
C LYS A 165 -4.99 -3.03 -19.80
N VAL A 166 -4.07 -2.42 -19.05
CA VAL A 166 -2.84 -1.82 -19.60
C VAL A 166 -1.91 -2.92 -20.11
N ALA A 167 -1.74 -4.01 -19.35
CA ALA A 167 -0.91 -5.13 -19.76
C ALA A 167 -1.40 -5.79 -21.06
N LYS A 168 -2.71 -5.98 -21.20
CA LYS A 168 -3.31 -6.49 -22.46
C LYS A 168 -3.09 -5.53 -23.63
N GLN A 169 -3.25 -4.22 -23.41
CA GLN A 169 -3.08 -3.18 -24.43
C GLN A 169 -1.64 -3.12 -24.97
N TYR A 170 -0.65 -3.29 -24.08
CA TYR A 170 0.77 -3.13 -24.40
C TYR A 170 1.55 -4.45 -24.39
N LYS A 171 0.88 -5.59 -24.24
CA LYS A 171 1.46 -6.94 -24.22
C LYS A 171 2.55 -7.11 -23.16
N ILE A 172 2.34 -6.55 -21.96
CA ILE A 172 3.26 -6.62 -20.83
C ILE A 172 3.02 -7.93 -20.06
N LYS A 173 4.10 -8.63 -19.73
CA LYS A 173 4.07 -9.81 -18.85
C LYS A 173 4.13 -9.35 -17.39
N TYR A 174 3.11 -9.60 -16.62
CA TYR A 174 3.00 -9.16 -15.22
C TYR A 174 2.62 -10.30 -14.27
N GLU A 175 2.15 -11.41 -14.78
CA GLU A 175 1.49 -12.48 -14.03
C GLU A 175 2.41 -13.09 -12.98
N ARG A 176 3.68 -13.33 -13.32
CA ARG A 176 4.69 -13.88 -12.39
C ARG A 176 4.90 -12.94 -11.20
N ASN A 177 5.07 -11.66 -11.47
CA ASN A 177 5.33 -10.67 -10.44
C ASN A 177 4.09 -10.47 -9.56
N LEU A 178 2.91 -10.41 -10.16
CA LEU A 178 1.66 -10.33 -9.43
C LEU A 178 1.42 -11.60 -8.59
N GLY A 179 1.79 -12.78 -9.09
CA GLY A 179 1.74 -14.04 -8.33
C GLY A 179 2.55 -13.99 -7.03
N ILE A 180 3.72 -13.33 -7.03
CA ILE A 180 4.53 -13.10 -5.82
C ILE A 180 3.71 -12.29 -4.79
N SER A 181 3.02 -11.23 -5.23
CA SER A 181 2.17 -10.44 -4.34
C SER A 181 1.01 -11.25 -3.76
N PHE A 182 0.38 -12.11 -4.57
CA PHE A 182 -0.71 -12.96 -4.10
C PHE A 182 -0.25 -13.99 -3.07
N ILE A 183 0.96 -14.53 -3.20
CA ILE A 183 1.53 -15.42 -2.16
C ILE A 183 1.64 -14.67 -0.83
N GLY A 184 2.18 -13.43 -0.85
CA GLY A 184 2.23 -12.59 0.34
C GLY A 184 0.85 -12.31 0.94
N ALA A 185 -0.12 -11.92 0.09
CA ALA A 185 -1.50 -11.64 0.52
C ALA A 185 -2.17 -12.88 1.15
N THR A 186 -1.99 -14.05 0.55
CA THR A 186 -2.51 -15.32 1.09
C THR A 186 -1.87 -15.64 2.43
N GLY A 187 -0.55 -15.44 2.57
CA GLY A 187 0.16 -15.61 3.84
C GLY A 187 -0.44 -14.75 4.95
N TRP A 188 -0.69 -13.47 4.67
CA TRP A 188 -1.33 -12.55 5.61
C TRP A 188 -2.73 -13.01 6.00
N ILE A 189 -3.59 -13.36 5.04
CA ILE A 189 -4.95 -13.85 5.31
C ILE A 189 -4.91 -15.09 6.20
N ILE A 190 -4.04 -16.05 5.90
CA ILE A 190 -3.89 -17.27 6.71
C ILE A 190 -3.44 -16.92 8.13
N SER A 191 -2.46 -16.01 8.27
CA SER A 191 -1.98 -15.55 9.57
C SER A 191 -3.11 -14.98 10.43
N GLU A 192 -3.92 -14.10 9.84
CA GLU A 192 -4.93 -13.38 10.62
C GLU A 192 -6.17 -14.24 10.94
N HIS A 193 -6.53 -15.19 10.07
CA HIS A 193 -7.70 -16.06 10.30
C HIS A 193 -7.36 -17.34 11.09
N TYR A 194 -6.19 -17.91 10.89
CA TYR A 194 -5.77 -19.17 11.52
C TYR A 194 -4.55 -18.98 12.43
N CYS A 195 -4.61 -17.98 13.31
CA CYS A 195 -3.51 -17.55 14.14
C CYS A 195 -2.97 -18.65 15.05
N ASN A 196 -1.71 -19.00 14.86
CA ASN A 196 -0.94 -19.91 15.72
C ASN A 196 0.57 -19.64 15.59
N LYS A 197 1.40 -20.36 16.37
CA LYS A 197 2.85 -20.18 16.41
C LYS A 197 3.57 -20.33 15.05
N TYR A 198 2.96 -21.02 14.09
CA TYR A 198 3.52 -21.20 12.74
C TYR A 198 2.98 -20.18 11.75
N THR A 199 1.67 -19.94 11.78
CA THR A 199 1.01 -19.05 10.83
C THR A 199 1.30 -17.55 11.10
N LYS A 200 1.75 -17.19 12.30
CA LYS A 200 2.11 -15.79 12.63
C LYS A 200 3.09 -15.16 11.65
N TYR A 201 3.91 -15.96 10.97
CA TYR A 201 4.87 -15.45 9.96
C TYR A 201 4.24 -15.09 8.62
N GLY A 202 2.94 -15.32 8.45
CA GLY A 202 2.23 -14.93 7.24
C GLY A 202 2.13 -13.41 7.05
N HIS A 203 2.04 -12.63 8.14
CA HIS A 203 2.08 -11.16 8.08
C HIS A 203 3.49 -10.65 7.70
N PRO A 204 4.58 -11.07 8.34
CA PRO A 204 5.93 -10.84 7.83
C PRO A 204 6.11 -11.19 6.35
N LEU A 205 5.55 -12.32 5.89
CA LEU A 205 5.61 -12.72 4.48
C LEU A 205 4.88 -11.73 3.56
N TRP A 206 3.77 -11.14 4.01
CA TRP A 206 3.11 -10.06 3.31
C TRP A 206 4.04 -8.85 3.11
N HIS A 207 4.74 -8.39 4.15
CA HIS A 207 5.69 -7.28 4.05
C HIS A 207 6.81 -7.55 3.06
N LEU A 208 7.24 -8.82 2.90
CA LEU A 208 8.29 -9.20 1.97
C LEU A 208 7.79 -9.28 0.53
N LEU A 209 6.70 -9.99 0.30
CA LEU A 209 6.31 -10.44 -1.04
C LEU A 209 5.29 -9.52 -1.72
N PHE A 210 4.32 -8.98 -0.95
CA PHE A 210 3.26 -8.17 -1.54
C PHE A 210 3.81 -6.90 -2.21
N PRO A 211 4.57 -6.04 -1.51
CA PRO A 211 5.13 -4.85 -2.13
C PRO A 211 6.17 -5.18 -3.20
N LEU A 212 6.98 -6.22 -3.01
CA LEU A 212 7.97 -6.65 -4.00
C LEU A 212 7.33 -7.01 -5.34
N GLY A 213 6.30 -7.83 -5.32
CA GLY A 213 5.61 -8.27 -6.53
C GLY A 213 4.94 -7.09 -7.26
N PHE A 214 4.17 -6.27 -6.55
CA PHE A 214 3.54 -5.07 -7.12
C PHE A 214 4.59 -4.07 -7.64
N TYR A 215 5.68 -3.88 -6.92
CA TYR A 215 6.73 -2.96 -7.36
C TYR A 215 7.38 -3.39 -8.66
N LYS A 216 7.65 -4.68 -8.83
CA LYS A 216 8.15 -5.22 -10.10
C LYS A 216 7.16 -5.03 -11.25
N VAL A 217 5.86 -5.16 -10.99
CA VAL A 217 4.84 -4.83 -11.99
C VAL A 217 4.92 -3.35 -12.39
N ILE A 218 5.06 -2.44 -11.42
CA ILE A 218 5.22 -1.00 -11.67
C ILE A 218 6.43 -0.70 -12.54
N LEU A 219 7.56 -1.34 -12.30
CA LEU A 219 8.79 -1.15 -13.09
C LEU A 219 8.61 -1.62 -14.54
N GLU A 220 7.87 -2.71 -14.80
CA GLU A 220 7.57 -3.13 -16.17
C GLU A 220 6.69 -2.09 -16.92
N PHE A 221 5.73 -1.47 -16.23
CA PHE A 221 4.94 -0.39 -16.80
C PHE A 221 5.75 0.89 -17.04
N ASP A 222 6.71 1.20 -16.17
CA ASP A 222 7.61 2.34 -16.36
C ASP A 222 8.50 2.16 -17.58
N LYS A 223 9.12 0.99 -17.73
CA LYS A 223 9.92 0.62 -18.92
C LYS A 223 9.12 0.77 -20.21
N MET A 224 7.90 0.24 -20.23
CA MET A 224 6.99 0.39 -21.38
C MET A 224 6.73 1.86 -21.69
N LYS A 225 6.47 2.69 -20.65
CA LYS A 225 6.22 4.10 -20.83
C LYS A 225 7.42 4.86 -21.38
N GLN A 226 8.64 4.49 -20.95
CA GLN A 226 9.88 5.04 -21.50
C GLN A 226 10.04 4.69 -22.98
N SER A 227 9.84 3.42 -23.38
CA SER A 227 9.96 3.01 -24.78
C SER A 227 8.99 3.75 -25.69
N LEU A 228 7.74 3.95 -25.26
CA LEU A 228 6.75 4.73 -26.03
C LEU A 228 7.16 6.22 -26.20
N ASN A 229 7.83 6.80 -25.22
CA ASN A 229 8.30 8.19 -25.31
C ASN A 229 9.52 8.32 -26.22
N LEU A 230 10.39 7.31 -26.30
CA LEU A 230 11.55 7.27 -27.19
C LEU A 230 11.09 7.22 -28.66
N HIS A 231 10.21 6.30 -29.01
CA HIS A 231 9.67 6.20 -30.38
C HIS A 231 8.97 7.49 -30.86
N LYS A 232 8.31 8.21 -29.98
CA LYS A 232 7.71 9.52 -30.32
C LYS A 232 8.73 10.61 -30.62
N LYS A 233 9.97 10.51 -30.14
CA LYS A 233 11.04 11.48 -30.40
C LYS A 233 11.78 11.16 -31.70
N GLU A 234 11.79 9.89 -32.10
CA GLU A 234 12.45 9.42 -33.33
C GLU A 234 11.61 9.67 -34.58
N ASP A 235 10.28 9.77 -34.46
CA ASP A 235 9.34 10.09 -35.54
C ASP A 235 8.77 11.52 -35.43
N PRO A 236 9.56 12.58 -35.66
CA PRO A 236 9.05 13.96 -35.62
C PRO A 236 8.29 14.40 -36.88
N ILE A 237 8.09 13.52 -37.89
CA ILE A 237 7.68 13.94 -39.26
C ILE A 237 6.22 13.60 -39.60
N GLU A 238 5.32 13.41 -38.64
CA GLU A 238 3.89 13.26 -38.98
C GLU A 238 2.98 14.34 -38.34
N ASN A 239 3.41 15.62 -38.40
CA ASN A 239 2.51 16.76 -38.15
C ASN A 239 2.88 17.93 -39.08
N VAL A 240 2.63 17.76 -40.37
CA VAL A 240 2.47 18.89 -41.32
C VAL A 240 1.10 18.77 -41.94
#